data_34bb542a5acac528a93112dfa2b4f5f5
#
_entry.id   34bb542a5acac528a93112dfa2b4f5f5
#
_cell.length_a   1.000
_cell.length_b   1.000
_cell.length_c   1.000
_cell.angle_alpha   90.00
_cell.angle_beta   90.00
_cell.angle_gamma   90.00
#
_symmetry.space_group_name_H-M   'P 1'
#
loop_
_entity.id
_entity.type
_entity.pdbx_description
1 polymer ?
#
loop_
_entity_poly.entity_id
_entity_poly.type
_entity_poly.pdbx_seq_one_letter_code
_entity_poly.pdbx_strand_id
1 'polypeptide(L)' 'MDHLTEMLKGVLEGCVMEILSREEAYGYEITRRLNALGFTDVVEGTVYTILIRLERNGLVETAKKPSVLGP' A
#
# COMPACT_ATOMS: atom_id res chain seq x y z
N MET A 1 -1.31 19.21 -8.13
CA MET A 1 -2.12 18.19 -7.42
C MET A 1 -2.81 18.89 -6.27
N ASP A 2 -4.08 18.61 -6.05
CA ASP A 2 -4.80 19.30 -5.00
C ASP A 2 -4.55 18.69 -3.64
N HIS A 3 -4.94 19.43 -2.59
CA HIS A 3 -4.72 18.98 -1.22
C HIS A 3 -5.46 17.70 -0.90
N LEU A 4 -6.65 17.55 -1.45
CA LEU A 4 -7.46 16.38 -1.17
C LEU A 4 -6.77 15.10 -1.66
N THR A 5 -6.21 15.15 -2.86
CA THR A 5 -5.49 14.01 -3.43
C THR A 5 -4.27 13.67 -2.58
N GLU A 6 -3.53 14.68 -2.15
CA GLU A 6 -2.35 14.44 -1.33
C GLU A 6 -2.70 13.85 0.03
N MET A 7 -3.78 14.36 0.64
CA MET A 7 -4.25 13.82 1.89
C MET A 7 -4.67 12.37 1.74
N LEU A 8 -5.36 12.05 0.66
CA LEU A 8 -5.79 10.68 0.41
C LEU A 8 -4.60 9.75 0.25
N LYS A 9 -3.55 10.20 -0.44
CA LYS A 9 -2.34 9.39 -0.58
C LYS A 9 -1.72 9.11 0.78
N GLY A 10 -1.68 10.11 1.65
CA GLY A 10 -1.14 9.93 3.00
C GLY A 10 -1.94 8.93 3.81
N VAL A 11 -3.27 9.00 3.71
CA VAL A 11 -4.14 8.06 4.38
C VAL A 11 -3.91 6.64 3.87
N LEU A 12 -3.79 6.48 2.55
CA LEU A 12 -3.55 5.18 1.96
C LEU A 12 -2.21 4.60 2.39
N GLU A 13 -1.17 5.43 2.42
CA GLU A 13 0.14 4.97 2.88
C GLU A 13 0.07 4.49 4.33
N GLY A 14 -0.63 5.23 5.17
CA GLY A 14 -0.82 4.84 6.55
C GLY A 14 -1.54 3.51 6.69
N CYS A 15 -2.58 3.32 5.89
CA CYS A 15 -3.32 2.06 5.90
C CYS A 15 -2.45 0.88 5.45
N VAL A 16 -1.66 1.09 4.39
CA VAL A 16 -0.75 0.05 3.89
C VAL A 16 0.26 -0.33 4.97
N MET A 17 0.85 0.67 5.62
CA MET A 17 1.81 0.42 6.68
C MET A 17 1.17 -0.35 7.83
N GLU A 18 -0.05 0.00 8.19
CA GLU A 18 -0.77 -0.68 9.26
C GLU A 18 -1.00 -2.15 8.92
N ILE A 19 -1.41 -2.42 7.68
CA ILE A 19 -1.63 -3.80 7.25
C ILE A 19 -0.32 -4.59 7.32
N LEU A 20 0.77 -4.00 6.82
CA LEU A 20 2.06 -4.68 6.79
C LEU A 20 2.65 -4.87 8.18
N SER A 21 2.28 -4.00 9.13
CA SER A 21 2.78 -4.15 10.50
C SER A 21 2.20 -5.37 11.19
N ARG A 22 1.06 -5.86 10.70
CA ARG A 22 0.37 -6.99 11.32
C ARG A 22 0.71 -8.30 10.67
N GLU A 23 0.98 -8.30 9.37
CA GLU A 23 1.25 -9.54 8.66
C GLU A 23 1.90 -9.25 7.32
N GLU A 24 2.51 -10.27 6.74
CA GLU A 24 3.01 -10.18 5.38
C GLU A 24 1.82 -10.29 4.44
N ALA A 25 1.84 -9.49 3.39
CA ALA A 25 0.73 -9.49 2.44
C ALA A 25 1.25 -9.14 1.05
N TYR A 26 0.65 -9.76 0.04
CA TYR A 26 0.89 -9.40 -1.35
C TYR A 26 0.15 -8.12 -1.68
N GLY A 27 0.60 -7.44 -2.73
CA GLY A 27 -0.05 -6.21 -3.16
C GLY A 27 -1.52 -6.39 -3.45
N TYR A 28 -1.91 -7.52 -4.08
CA TYR A 28 -3.33 -7.73 -4.38
C TYR A 28 -4.15 -7.95 -3.11
N GLU A 29 -3.55 -8.54 -2.07
CA GLU A 29 -4.24 -8.70 -0.79
C GLU A 29 -4.44 -7.36 -0.11
N ILE A 30 -3.43 -6.50 -0.15
CA ILE A 30 -3.52 -5.15 0.41
C ILE A 30 -4.61 -4.38 -0.31
N THR A 31 -4.64 -4.47 -1.64
CA THR A 31 -5.66 -3.80 -2.44
C THR A 31 -7.04 -4.24 -2.00
N ARG A 32 -7.23 -5.54 -1.82
CA ARG A 32 -8.52 -6.08 -1.44
C ARG A 32 -8.95 -5.57 -0.07
N ARG A 33 -8.01 -5.48 0.87
CA ARG A 33 -8.31 -4.96 2.20
C ARG A 33 -8.68 -3.49 2.16
N LEU A 34 -7.97 -2.71 1.36
CA LEU A 34 -8.29 -1.29 1.21
C LEU A 34 -9.67 -1.12 0.61
N ASN A 35 -10.01 -1.93 -0.39
CA ASN A 35 -11.34 -1.88 -0.97
C ASN A 35 -12.40 -2.20 0.08
N ALA A 36 -12.14 -3.17 0.94
CA ALA A 36 -13.07 -3.55 1.99
C ALA A 36 -13.24 -2.45 3.03
N LEU A 37 -12.22 -1.62 3.21
CA LEU A 37 -12.29 -0.50 4.16
C LEU A 37 -13.01 0.71 3.59
N GLY A 38 -13.40 0.65 2.32
CA GLY A 38 -14.13 1.73 1.69
C GLY A 38 -13.39 2.44 0.56
N PHE A 39 -12.12 2.09 0.35
CA PHE A 39 -11.33 2.69 -0.75
C PHE A 39 -11.55 1.89 -2.01
N THR A 40 -12.78 1.93 -2.52
CA THR A 40 -13.21 1.04 -3.60
C THR A 40 -12.55 1.34 -4.94
N ASP A 41 -11.99 2.55 -5.11
CA ASP A 41 -11.35 2.94 -6.36
C ASP A 41 -9.86 2.61 -6.39
N VAL A 42 -9.31 2.10 -5.29
CA VAL A 42 -7.90 1.73 -5.24
C VAL A 42 -7.68 0.46 -6.03
N VAL A 43 -6.67 0.49 -6.90
CA VAL A 43 -6.30 -0.67 -7.72
C VAL A 43 -4.88 -1.11 -7.36
N GLU A 44 -4.49 -2.30 -7.83
CA GLU A 44 -3.18 -2.86 -7.50
C GLU A 44 -2.03 -1.95 -7.90
N GLY A 45 -2.13 -1.30 -9.05
CA GLY A 45 -1.08 -0.39 -9.50
C GLY A 45 -0.82 0.72 -8.50
N THR A 46 -1.88 1.24 -7.89
CA THR A 46 -1.76 2.27 -6.86
C THR A 46 -1.02 1.72 -5.65
N VAL A 47 -1.39 0.51 -5.22
CA VAL A 47 -0.75 -0.11 -4.07
C VAL A 47 0.73 -0.38 -4.33
N TYR A 48 1.07 -0.89 -5.52
CA TYR A 48 2.48 -1.13 -5.84
C TYR A 48 3.29 0.15 -5.83
N THR A 49 2.72 1.24 -6.33
CA THR A 49 3.40 2.54 -6.31
C THR A 49 3.67 2.98 -4.87
N ILE A 50 2.69 2.78 -3.99
CA ILE A 50 2.85 3.11 -2.57
C ILE A 50 3.94 2.24 -1.95
N LEU A 51 3.92 0.95 -2.22
CA LEU A 51 4.90 0.03 -1.65
C LEU A 51 6.32 0.38 -2.08
N ILE A 52 6.51 0.72 -3.35
CA ILE A 52 7.82 1.11 -3.86
C ILE A 52 8.30 2.37 -3.16
N ARG A 53 7.40 3.33 -2.97
CA ARG A 53 7.77 4.57 -2.28
C ARG A 53 8.14 4.30 -0.82
N LEU A 54 7.37 3.46 -0.13
CA LEU A 54 7.65 3.15 1.27
C LEU A 54 8.97 2.42 1.40
N GLU A 55 9.28 1.52 0.48
CA GLU A 55 10.56 0.83 0.50
C GLU A 55 11.71 1.81 0.26
N ARG A 56 11.54 2.69 -0.71
CA ARG A 56 12.56 3.67 -1.04
C ARG A 56 12.88 4.57 0.15
N ASN A 57 11.88 4.86 0.95
CA ASN A 57 12.04 5.70 2.13
C ASN A 57 12.45 4.90 3.38
N GLY A 58 12.66 3.60 3.23
CA GLY A 58 13.11 2.77 4.33
C GLY A 58 12.02 2.44 5.34
N LEU A 59 10.75 2.65 5.00
CA LEU A 59 9.65 2.43 5.90
C LEU A 59 9.15 0.99 5.90
N VAL A 60 9.43 0.24 4.84
CA VAL A 60 9.12 -1.18 4.75
C VAL A 60 10.28 -1.88 4.07
N GLU A 61 10.42 -3.18 4.31
CA GLU A 61 11.47 -4.00 3.72
C GLU A 61 10.86 -4.97 2.73
N THR A 62 10.71 -4.53 1.49
CA THR A 62 10.14 -5.40 0.47
C THR A 62 11.16 -6.39 -0.07
N ALA A 63 12.46 -6.11 0.11
CA ALA A 63 13.50 -7.02 -0.35
C ALA A 63 13.39 -8.40 0.33
N LYS A 64 12.88 -8.44 1.55
CA LYS A 64 12.68 -9.69 2.28
C LYS A 64 11.31 -10.29 2.02
N LYS A 65 10.50 -9.62 1.24
CA LYS A 65 9.14 -10.04 0.94
C LYS A 65 8.88 -9.84 -0.55
N PRO A 66 9.59 -10.59 -1.40
CA PRO A 66 9.43 -10.40 -2.83
C PRO A 66 7.99 -10.58 -3.29
N SER A 67 7.22 -11.32 -2.51
CA SER A 67 5.81 -11.54 -2.79
C SER A 67 4.97 -10.28 -2.71
N VAL A 68 5.49 -9.20 -2.14
CA VAL A 68 4.76 -7.93 -2.08
C VAL A 68 4.43 -7.44 -3.48
N LEU A 69 5.27 -7.75 -4.44
CA LEU A 69 5.04 -7.36 -5.83
C LEU A 69 4.22 -8.40 -6.60
N GLY A 70 3.71 -9.41 -5.90
CA GLY A 70 2.84 -10.40 -6.49
C GLY A 70 3.51 -11.75 -6.59
N PRO A 71 2.73 -12.78 -6.67
CA PRO A 71 3.28 -14.12 -6.89
C PRO A 71 3.85 -14.28 -8.28
#